data_560d568b77f7fba60426b300607b1e9e
#
_entry.id   560d568b77f7fba60426b300607b1e9e
#
_cell.length_a   1.000
_cell.length_b   1.000
_cell.length_c   1.000
_cell.angle_alpha   90.00
_cell.angle_beta   90.00
_cell.angle_gamma   90.00
#
_symmetry.space_group_name_H-M   'P 1'
#
loop_
_entity.id
_entity.type
_entity.pdbx_description
1 polymer ?
#
loop_
_entity_poly.entity_id
_entity_poly.type
_entity_poly.pdbx_seq_one_letter_code
_entity_poly.pdbx_strand_id
1 'polypeptide(L)'
;MTSQMVLTLSVGALRPLMKRAKKPLDIFELPTFVNEEMGLRGLNIPSDLLAGRTPKDFERLCDISDKAHCPFLVLIETPELNLWNPVNHPAVIDRLRRLASAATRIGCSSVAISLAEVTTQARADAVVKTLKIALAEMDKFEIALLLQSGTGILSDGKSLVDVVKKVGGFRIGTMPSFQHASTNGGVSQELRKLAPYAQSITASVKGFSEEGDHAEWSLDECVETLRAVGYVNSLSLDYLGKGDPIKPLSMARDMLSAAIEAAEPA
;
A
#
# COMPACT_ATOMS: atom_id res chain seq x y z
N MET A 1 2.06 2.68 -26.16
CA MET A 1 1.84 1.76 -25.03
C MET A 1 1.00 2.52 -24.03
N THR A 2 -0.27 2.17 -23.92
CA THR A 2 -1.14 2.69 -22.86
C THR A 2 -0.60 2.18 -21.53
N SER A 3 -0.28 3.09 -20.60
CA SER A 3 0.19 2.72 -19.27
C SER A 3 -0.97 2.09 -18.51
N GLN A 4 -0.89 0.80 -18.23
CA GLN A 4 -1.92 0.06 -17.49
C GLN A 4 -1.58 -0.01 -16.01
N MET A 5 -2.62 -0.08 -15.17
CA MET A 5 -2.46 -0.41 -13.75
C MET A 5 -1.82 -1.80 -13.60
N VAL A 6 -0.83 -1.92 -12.71
CA VAL A 6 -0.14 -3.19 -12.44
C VAL A 6 -0.72 -3.83 -11.18
N LEU A 7 -1.20 -5.07 -11.31
CA LEU A 7 -1.66 -5.83 -10.15
C LEU A 7 -0.48 -6.38 -9.35
N THR A 8 -0.49 -6.11 -8.06
CA THR A 8 0.54 -6.50 -7.09
C THR A 8 -0.12 -7.13 -5.86
N LEU A 9 0.65 -7.57 -4.88
CA LEU A 9 0.13 -8.19 -3.66
C LEU A 9 0.65 -7.49 -2.39
N SER A 10 -0.25 -7.25 -1.45
CA SER A 10 0.10 -6.98 -0.05
C SER A 10 0.51 -8.30 0.64
N VAL A 11 1.76 -8.41 1.03
CA VAL A 11 2.29 -9.62 1.72
C VAL A 11 1.53 -9.87 3.03
N GLY A 12 0.95 -8.83 3.63
CA GLY A 12 0.09 -8.96 4.80
C GLY A 12 -1.03 -9.99 4.63
N ALA A 13 -1.60 -10.09 3.44
CA ALA A 13 -2.64 -11.06 3.08
C ALA A 13 -2.17 -12.52 3.17
N LEU A 14 -0.88 -12.78 3.01
CA LEU A 14 -0.31 -14.13 3.07
C LEU A 14 0.12 -14.58 4.48
N ARG A 15 -0.08 -13.77 5.51
CA ARG A 15 0.28 -14.14 6.89
C ARG A 15 -0.30 -15.48 7.36
N PRO A 16 -1.54 -15.87 6.99
CA PRO A 16 -2.04 -17.21 7.33
C PRO A 16 -1.18 -18.34 6.75
N LEU A 17 -0.64 -18.17 5.54
CA LEU A 17 0.25 -19.15 4.90
C LEU A 17 1.61 -19.20 5.58
N MET A 18 2.17 -18.05 5.94
CA MET A 18 3.45 -17.92 6.63
C MET A 18 3.42 -18.52 8.04
N LYS A 19 2.24 -18.62 8.65
CA LYS A 19 2.03 -19.17 10.02
C LYS A 19 1.53 -20.60 10.03
N ARG A 20 1.43 -21.28 8.90
CA ARG A 20 0.99 -22.68 8.83
C ARG A 20 1.95 -23.59 9.62
N ALA A 21 1.38 -24.55 10.37
CA ALA A 21 2.18 -25.52 11.12
C ALA A 21 2.98 -26.47 10.21
N LYS A 22 2.45 -26.77 9.02
CA LYS A 22 3.12 -27.60 8.02
C LYS A 22 3.42 -26.74 6.78
N LYS A 23 4.69 -26.73 6.35
CA LYS A 23 5.18 -25.97 5.19
C LYS A 23 4.78 -24.50 5.25
N PRO A 24 5.22 -23.74 6.27
CA PRO A 24 5.01 -22.31 6.29
C PRO A 24 5.70 -21.68 5.08
N LEU A 25 5.03 -20.72 4.44
CA LEU A 25 5.61 -19.95 3.34
C LEU A 25 6.71 -19.03 3.91
N ASP A 26 7.95 -19.23 3.48
CA ASP A 26 9.08 -18.40 3.92
C ASP A 26 9.10 -17.06 3.17
N ILE A 27 9.65 -16.03 3.82
CA ILE A 27 9.76 -14.69 3.23
C ILE A 27 10.60 -14.69 1.93
N PHE A 28 11.60 -15.56 1.83
CA PHE A 28 12.44 -15.71 0.65
C PHE A 28 11.75 -16.45 -0.50
N GLU A 29 10.63 -17.11 -0.24
CA GLU A 29 9.81 -17.77 -1.26
C GLU A 29 8.75 -16.85 -1.84
N LEU A 30 8.43 -15.73 -1.15
CA LEU A 30 7.32 -14.83 -1.52
C LEU A 30 7.37 -14.34 -2.97
N PRO A 31 8.50 -13.82 -3.50
CA PRO A 31 8.50 -13.30 -4.87
C PRO A 31 8.19 -14.37 -5.92
N THR A 32 8.79 -15.56 -5.79
CA THR A 32 8.54 -16.68 -6.69
C THR A 32 7.10 -17.18 -6.57
N PHE A 33 6.63 -17.39 -5.33
CA PHE A 33 5.25 -17.83 -5.07
C PHE A 33 4.21 -16.88 -5.67
N VAL A 34 4.40 -15.57 -5.49
CA VAL A 34 3.43 -14.56 -5.95
C VAL A 34 3.44 -14.45 -7.49
N ASN A 35 4.60 -14.55 -8.12
CA ASN A 35 4.64 -14.54 -9.59
C ASN A 35 4.12 -15.85 -10.19
N GLU A 36 4.61 -16.98 -9.75
CA GLU A 36 4.32 -18.28 -10.39
C GLU A 36 2.93 -18.81 -10.04
N GLU A 37 2.53 -18.73 -8.76
CA GLU A 37 1.25 -19.30 -8.29
C GLU A 37 0.08 -18.30 -8.36
N MET A 38 0.38 -17.01 -8.24
CA MET A 38 -0.68 -15.98 -8.22
C MET A 38 -0.70 -15.11 -9.48
N GLY A 39 0.32 -15.15 -10.34
CA GLY A 39 0.40 -14.36 -11.56
C GLY A 39 0.50 -12.85 -11.33
N LEU A 40 0.98 -12.40 -10.14
CA LEU A 40 1.10 -11.00 -9.77
C LEU A 40 2.55 -10.52 -9.88
N ARG A 41 2.75 -9.24 -10.20
CA ARG A 41 4.05 -8.71 -10.62
C ARG A 41 4.64 -7.67 -9.67
N GLY A 42 4.46 -7.85 -8.38
CA GLY A 42 5.05 -6.97 -7.37
C GLY A 42 4.47 -7.19 -5.99
N LEU A 43 5.20 -6.72 -4.98
CA LEU A 43 4.91 -6.96 -3.58
C LEU A 43 4.94 -5.66 -2.77
N ASN A 44 3.95 -5.49 -1.89
CA ASN A 44 4.02 -4.52 -0.81
C ASN A 44 4.26 -5.28 0.50
N ILE A 45 5.36 -4.97 1.20
CA ILE A 45 5.82 -5.77 2.34
C ILE A 45 5.68 -5.02 3.67
N PRO A 46 5.04 -5.62 4.70
CA PRO A 46 5.01 -5.07 6.05
C PRO A 46 6.39 -5.04 6.70
N SER A 47 6.72 -3.93 7.38
CA SER A 47 8.03 -3.68 7.99
C SER A 47 8.40 -4.67 9.10
N ASP A 48 7.41 -5.21 9.82
CA ASP A 48 7.61 -6.19 10.89
C ASP A 48 8.15 -7.53 10.37
N LEU A 49 7.89 -7.90 9.12
CA LEU A 49 8.47 -9.10 8.48
C LEU A 49 9.98 -8.97 8.22
N LEU A 50 10.49 -7.75 8.22
CA LEU A 50 11.92 -7.44 8.06
C LEU A 50 12.65 -7.28 9.40
N ALA A 51 11.92 -7.32 10.52
CA ALA A 51 12.51 -7.16 11.84
C ALA A 51 13.54 -8.27 12.12
N GLY A 52 14.72 -7.88 12.62
CA GLY A 52 15.80 -8.82 12.93
C GLY A 52 16.57 -9.36 11.72
N ARG A 53 16.25 -8.95 10.50
CA ARG A 53 16.98 -9.36 9.29
C ARG A 53 18.31 -8.64 9.17
N THR A 54 19.29 -9.38 8.67
CA THR A 54 20.65 -8.87 8.43
C THR A 54 20.75 -8.14 7.09
N PRO A 55 21.80 -7.33 6.85
CA PRO A 55 22.06 -6.76 5.52
C PRO A 55 22.12 -7.79 4.39
N LYS A 56 22.67 -8.98 4.65
CA LYS A 56 22.70 -10.09 3.68
C LYS A 56 21.31 -10.64 3.36
N ASP A 57 20.40 -10.63 4.33
CA ASP A 57 19.01 -11.03 4.07
C ASP A 57 18.30 -10.05 3.15
N PHE A 58 18.56 -8.74 3.28
CA PHE A 58 18.03 -7.73 2.37
C PHE A 58 18.55 -7.90 0.94
N GLU A 59 19.87 -8.11 0.79
CA GLU A 59 20.49 -8.39 -0.52
C GLU A 59 19.87 -9.65 -1.15
N ARG A 60 19.72 -10.71 -0.35
CA ARG A 60 19.10 -11.95 -0.81
C ARG A 60 17.64 -11.76 -1.22
N LEU A 61 16.85 -10.97 -0.49
CA LEU A 61 15.46 -10.66 -0.85
C LEU A 61 15.40 -9.90 -2.18
N CYS A 62 16.28 -8.92 -2.38
CA CYS A 62 16.40 -8.17 -3.63
C CYS A 62 16.73 -9.11 -4.80
N ASP A 63 17.80 -9.93 -4.66
CA ASP A 63 18.21 -10.88 -5.70
C ASP A 63 17.10 -11.88 -6.10
N ILE A 64 16.33 -12.36 -5.11
CA ILE A 64 15.22 -13.29 -5.38
C ILE A 64 14.08 -12.57 -6.08
N SER A 65 13.74 -11.37 -5.65
CA SER A 65 12.67 -10.59 -6.26
C SER A 65 12.98 -10.22 -7.71
N ASP A 66 14.23 -9.90 -8.02
CA ASP A 66 14.70 -9.61 -9.37
C ASP A 66 14.62 -10.86 -10.26
N LYS A 67 15.12 -12.01 -9.78
CA LYS A 67 15.06 -13.29 -10.49
C LYS A 67 13.63 -13.76 -10.74
N ALA A 68 12.74 -13.52 -9.80
CA ALA A 68 11.33 -13.85 -9.91
C ALA A 68 10.52 -12.82 -10.72
N HIS A 69 11.12 -11.72 -11.18
CA HIS A 69 10.41 -10.61 -11.81
C HIS A 69 9.20 -10.11 -11.00
N CYS A 70 9.34 -10.12 -9.67
CA CYS A 70 8.32 -9.72 -8.72
C CYS A 70 8.93 -8.80 -7.64
N PRO A 71 9.23 -7.54 -7.97
CA PRO A 71 9.94 -6.62 -7.10
C PRO A 71 9.10 -6.21 -5.88
N PHE A 72 9.78 -5.86 -4.80
CA PHE A 72 9.17 -5.14 -3.69
C PHE A 72 8.98 -3.67 -4.08
N LEU A 73 7.75 -3.16 -3.97
CA LEU A 73 7.41 -1.80 -4.42
C LEU A 73 7.23 -0.83 -3.25
N VAL A 74 6.51 -1.26 -2.21
CA VAL A 74 6.21 -0.43 -1.04
C VAL A 74 6.56 -1.18 0.24
N LEU A 75 7.33 -0.54 1.11
CA LEU A 75 7.52 -0.97 2.49
C LEU A 75 6.45 -0.34 3.38
N ILE A 76 5.58 -1.14 3.97
CA ILE A 76 4.46 -0.66 4.78
C ILE A 76 4.85 -0.69 6.27
N GLU A 77 4.83 0.45 6.92
CA GLU A 77 5.00 0.50 8.38
C GLU A 77 3.76 -0.02 9.07
N THR A 78 3.93 -1.01 9.94
CA THR A 78 2.81 -1.71 10.57
C THR A 78 2.17 -0.92 11.71
N PRO A 79 2.93 -0.34 12.68
CA PRO A 79 2.34 0.48 13.71
C PRO A 79 2.01 1.88 13.20
N GLU A 80 0.90 2.43 13.71
CA GLU A 80 0.56 3.83 13.48
C GLU A 80 1.62 4.75 14.10
N LEU A 81 1.97 5.82 13.37
CA LEU A 81 2.96 6.79 13.80
C LEU A 81 2.30 8.07 14.33
N ASN A 82 2.65 8.45 15.54
CA ASN A 82 2.16 9.69 16.16
C ASN A 82 3.07 10.87 15.78
N LEU A 83 2.75 11.53 14.67
CA LEU A 83 3.50 12.67 14.13
C LEU A 83 3.09 14.02 14.72
N TRP A 84 1.94 14.11 15.36
CA TRP A 84 1.46 15.40 15.93
C TRP A 84 2.00 15.69 17.33
N ASN A 85 2.50 14.68 18.06
CA ASN A 85 3.05 14.87 19.39
C ASN A 85 4.54 15.22 19.35
N PRO A 86 4.96 16.43 19.78
CA PRO A 86 6.35 16.87 19.71
C PRO A 86 7.34 15.96 20.46
N VAL A 87 6.88 15.32 21.53
CA VAL A 87 7.72 14.41 22.33
C VAL A 87 8.18 13.20 21.50
N ASN A 88 7.37 12.77 20.52
CA ASN A 88 7.66 11.62 19.70
C ASN A 88 8.52 11.96 18.45
N HIS A 89 8.67 13.24 18.11
CA HIS A 89 9.30 13.65 16.84
C HIS A 89 10.68 13.01 16.60
N PRO A 90 11.64 13.03 17.56
CA PRO A 90 12.95 12.43 17.31
C PRO A 90 12.87 10.94 16.99
N ALA A 91 12.04 10.18 17.73
CA ALA A 91 11.88 8.75 17.53
C ALA A 91 11.17 8.42 16.21
N VAL A 92 10.16 9.20 15.85
CA VAL A 92 9.42 9.02 14.58
C VAL A 92 10.30 9.35 13.38
N ILE A 93 11.05 10.44 13.42
CA ILE A 93 11.97 10.82 12.33
C ILE A 93 13.06 9.76 12.16
N ASP A 94 13.67 9.28 13.26
CA ASP A 94 14.65 8.19 13.21
C ASP A 94 14.03 6.90 12.66
N ARG A 95 12.79 6.58 13.04
CA ARG A 95 12.05 5.43 12.49
C ARG A 95 11.87 5.56 10.98
N LEU A 96 11.40 6.70 10.49
CA LEU A 96 11.19 6.94 9.06
C LEU A 96 12.51 6.86 8.27
N ARG A 97 13.59 7.38 8.81
CA ARG A 97 14.93 7.25 8.22
C ARG A 97 15.37 5.79 8.11
N ARG A 98 15.14 4.97 9.15
CA ARG A 98 15.44 3.53 9.12
C ARG A 98 14.58 2.78 8.11
N LEU A 99 13.30 3.12 8.02
CA LEU A 99 12.39 2.55 7.01
C LEU A 99 12.85 2.89 5.59
N ALA A 100 13.22 4.15 5.33
CA ALA A 100 13.74 4.55 4.02
C ALA A 100 15.03 3.78 3.67
N SER A 101 15.96 3.63 4.62
CA SER A 101 17.15 2.82 4.42
C SER A 101 16.84 1.35 4.15
N ALA A 102 15.88 0.75 4.84
CA ALA A 102 15.45 -0.63 4.59
C ALA A 102 14.77 -0.77 3.22
N ALA A 103 13.88 0.16 2.87
CA ALA A 103 13.19 0.21 1.59
C ALA A 103 14.18 0.24 0.41
N THR A 104 15.18 1.13 0.47
CA THR A 104 16.24 1.20 -0.55
C THR A 104 16.97 -0.14 -0.70
N ARG A 105 17.27 -0.82 0.40
CA ARG A 105 18.02 -2.10 0.37
C ARG A 105 17.26 -3.25 -0.25
N ILE A 106 15.93 -3.27 -0.17
CA ILE A 106 15.09 -4.32 -0.80
C ILE A 106 14.50 -3.89 -2.13
N GLY A 107 14.90 -2.71 -2.65
CA GLY A 107 14.44 -2.20 -3.95
C GLY A 107 13.07 -1.54 -3.95
N CYS A 108 12.46 -1.24 -2.78
CA CYS A 108 11.22 -0.47 -2.73
C CYS A 108 11.44 0.98 -3.17
N SER A 109 10.49 1.54 -3.90
CA SER A 109 10.45 2.96 -4.27
C SER A 109 9.76 3.84 -3.23
N SER A 110 9.00 3.22 -2.32
CA SER A 110 8.14 3.96 -1.39
C SER A 110 8.06 3.31 -0.02
N VAL A 111 7.80 4.14 1.00
CA VAL A 111 7.40 3.73 2.34
C VAL A 111 5.98 4.23 2.60
N ALA A 112 5.08 3.36 3.03
CA ALA A 112 3.73 3.74 3.43
C ALA A 112 3.60 3.73 4.96
N ILE A 113 2.90 4.72 5.49
CA ILE A 113 2.64 4.87 6.93
C ILE A 113 1.18 5.14 7.22
N SER A 114 0.70 4.62 8.34
CA SER A 114 -0.55 5.03 8.96
C SER A 114 -0.28 6.05 10.07
N LEU A 115 -1.14 7.05 10.17
CA LEU A 115 -1.05 8.09 11.19
C LEU A 115 -1.93 7.75 12.39
N ALA A 116 -1.39 7.91 13.60
CA ALA A 116 -2.21 7.89 14.80
C ALA A 116 -3.29 8.98 14.72
N GLU A 117 -4.43 8.74 15.34
CA GLU A 117 -5.63 9.55 15.25
C GLU A 117 -5.37 11.06 15.38
N VAL A 118 -5.86 11.81 14.40
CA VAL A 118 -5.75 13.27 14.35
C VAL A 118 -7.15 13.88 14.55
N THR A 119 -7.38 14.48 15.72
CA THR A 119 -8.72 14.96 16.13
C THR A 119 -8.93 16.45 15.96
N THR A 120 -7.88 17.24 15.70
CA THR A 120 -7.97 18.70 15.57
C THR A 120 -7.11 19.23 14.42
N GLN A 121 -7.48 20.39 13.89
CA GLN A 121 -6.69 21.08 12.86
C GLN A 121 -5.26 21.40 13.34
N ALA A 122 -5.08 21.78 14.60
CA ALA A 122 -3.76 22.05 15.18
C ALA A 122 -2.85 20.81 15.15
N ARG A 123 -3.41 19.60 15.39
CA ARG A 123 -2.67 18.33 15.22
C ARG A 123 -2.35 18.04 13.78
N ALA A 124 -3.26 18.29 12.84
CA ALA A 124 -2.99 18.14 11.41
C ALA A 124 -1.86 19.08 10.94
N ASP A 125 -1.83 20.32 11.41
CA ASP A 125 -0.74 21.25 11.11
C ASP A 125 0.59 20.83 11.73
N ALA A 126 0.57 20.18 12.91
CA ALA A 126 1.76 19.58 13.52
C ALA A 126 2.26 18.37 12.69
N VAL A 127 1.35 17.53 12.19
CA VAL A 127 1.68 16.43 11.25
C VAL A 127 2.40 16.98 10.02
N VAL A 128 1.89 18.05 9.39
CA VAL A 128 2.53 18.68 8.22
C VAL A 128 3.96 19.13 8.54
N LYS A 129 4.18 19.77 9.69
CA LYS A 129 5.53 20.19 10.11
C LYS A 129 6.48 19.01 10.27
N THR A 130 6.03 17.96 10.96
CA THR A 130 6.85 16.75 11.18
C THR A 130 7.15 16.02 9.87
N LEU A 131 6.17 15.92 8.96
CA LEU A 131 6.38 15.31 7.64
C LEU A 131 7.42 16.06 6.81
N LYS A 132 7.43 17.39 6.84
CA LYS A 132 8.46 18.19 6.14
C LYS A 132 9.87 17.88 6.64
N ILE A 133 10.05 17.75 7.95
CA ILE A 133 11.34 17.40 8.55
C ILE A 133 11.72 15.95 8.16
N ALA A 134 10.78 15.02 8.28
CA ALA A 134 11.01 13.61 7.96
C ALA A 134 11.39 13.41 6.47
N LEU A 135 10.72 14.09 5.55
CA LEU A 135 11.03 14.01 4.12
C LEU A 135 12.43 14.55 3.81
N ALA A 136 12.85 15.65 4.44
CA ALA A 136 14.21 16.16 4.28
C ALA A 136 15.27 15.13 4.74
N GLU A 137 14.99 14.40 5.82
CA GLU A 137 15.88 13.30 6.28
C GLU A 137 15.85 12.08 5.37
N MET A 138 14.71 11.82 4.70
CA MET A 138 14.53 10.70 3.76
C MET A 138 15.06 11.02 2.36
N ASP A 139 15.30 12.27 2.01
CA ASP A 139 15.62 12.72 0.66
C ASP A 139 16.82 12.01 0.04
N LYS A 140 17.84 11.75 0.85
CA LYS A 140 19.08 11.03 0.44
C LYS A 140 18.84 9.55 0.04
N PHE A 141 17.70 8.98 0.39
CA PHE A 141 17.35 7.59 0.04
C PHE A 141 16.53 7.51 -1.24
N GLU A 142 16.07 8.64 -1.76
CA GLU A 142 15.20 8.73 -2.94
C GLU A 142 13.87 7.97 -2.83
N ILE A 143 13.39 7.76 -1.60
CA ILE A 143 12.17 7.04 -1.26
C ILE A 143 11.00 8.02 -1.13
N ALA A 144 9.86 7.69 -1.74
CA ALA A 144 8.61 8.41 -1.52
C ALA A 144 7.93 7.97 -0.21
N LEU A 145 7.25 8.89 0.46
CA LEU A 145 6.45 8.64 1.64
C LEU A 145 4.97 8.68 1.28
N LEU A 146 4.26 7.59 1.53
CA LEU A 146 2.84 7.44 1.24
C LEU A 146 2.03 7.46 2.53
N LEU A 147 1.01 8.29 2.57
CA LEU A 147 0.07 8.32 3.68
C LEU A 147 -1.09 7.37 3.39
N GLN A 148 -1.26 6.37 4.23
CA GLN A 148 -2.47 5.55 4.22
C GLN A 148 -3.65 6.38 4.75
N SER A 149 -4.86 5.97 4.42
CA SER A 149 -6.07 6.62 4.95
C SER A 149 -6.01 6.66 6.48
N GLY A 150 -6.26 7.83 7.03
CA GLY A 150 -6.14 8.09 8.46
C GLY A 150 -7.42 7.86 9.25
N THR A 151 -7.37 8.23 10.52
CA THR A 151 -8.51 8.27 11.44
C THR A 151 -8.75 9.69 11.95
N GLY A 152 -9.88 9.94 12.60
CA GLY A 152 -10.28 11.27 13.02
C GLY A 152 -10.55 12.20 11.83
N ILE A 153 -10.06 13.43 11.87
CA ILE A 153 -10.29 14.38 10.77
C ILE A 153 -9.56 14.02 9.46
N LEU A 154 -8.59 13.13 9.49
CA LEU A 154 -7.86 12.63 8.31
C LEU A 154 -8.50 11.36 7.71
N SER A 155 -9.64 10.93 8.22
CA SER A 155 -10.42 9.85 7.59
C SER A 155 -11.06 10.31 6.27
N ASP A 156 -11.39 11.61 6.14
CA ASP A 156 -11.86 12.18 4.88
C ASP A 156 -10.70 12.41 3.90
N GLY A 157 -10.87 11.91 2.68
CA GLY A 157 -9.84 11.98 1.64
C GLY A 157 -9.42 13.40 1.28
N LYS A 158 -10.33 14.38 1.35
CA LYS A 158 -9.99 15.80 1.11
C LYS A 158 -9.00 16.31 2.15
N SER A 159 -9.26 16.03 3.43
CA SER A 159 -8.39 16.44 4.54
C SER A 159 -7.00 15.80 4.43
N LEU A 160 -6.92 14.53 4.04
CA LEU A 160 -5.64 13.86 3.80
C LEU A 160 -4.89 14.47 2.62
N VAL A 161 -5.57 14.77 1.51
CA VAL A 161 -4.98 15.44 0.35
C VAL A 161 -4.50 16.86 0.71
N ASP A 162 -5.22 17.57 1.56
CA ASP A 162 -4.79 18.91 2.05
C ASP A 162 -3.48 18.82 2.85
N VAL A 163 -3.28 17.75 3.63
CA VAL A 163 -1.98 17.47 4.29
C VAL A 163 -0.89 17.26 3.25
N VAL A 164 -1.11 16.39 2.26
CA VAL A 164 -0.13 16.13 1.17
C VAL A 164 0.24 17.43 0.45
N LYS A 165 -0.75 18.26 0.07
CA LYS A 165 -0.53 19.55 -0.60
C LYS A 165 0.24 20.54 0.26
N LYS A 166 -0.07 20.64 1.56
CA LYS A 166 0.63 21.53 2.51
C LYS A 166 2.07 21.10 2.76
N VAL A 167 2.34 19.81 2.75
CA VAL A 167 3.72 19.28 2.82
C VAL A 167 4.46 19.65 1.56
N GLY A 168 3.89 19.35 0.39
CA GLY A 168 4.45 19.65 -0.92
C GLY A 168 5.61 18.75 -1.30
N GLY A 169 6.09 18.90 -2.55
CA GLY A 169 7.17 18.09 -3.09
C GLY A 169 6.69 16.86 -3.88
N PHE A 170 7.64 16.15 -4.50
CA PHE A 170 7.34 15.02 -5.39
C PHE A 170 7.33 13.66 -4.68
N ARG A 171 7.84 13.60 -3.45
CA ARG A 171 8.06 12.37 -2.70
C ARG A 171 7.07 12.19 -1.56
N ILE A 172 5.93 12.83 -1.63
CA ILE A 172 4.80 12.58 -0.73
C ILE A 172 3.55 12.31 -1.55
N GLY A 173 2.79 11.29 -1.13
CA GLY A 173 1.56 10.92 -1.77
C GLY A 173 0.62 10.19 -0.82
N THR A 174 -0.40 9.57 -1.38
CA THR A 174 -1.36 8.74 -0.65
C THR A 174 -1.25 7.27 -1.03
N MET A 175 -1.72 6.39 -0.15
CA MET A 175 -1.95 4.97 -0.41
C MET A 175 -3.34 4.59 0.14
N PRO A 176 -4.43 4.98 -0.55
CA PRO A 176 -5.78 4.65 -0.14
C PRO A 176 -6.09 3.16 -0.28
N SER A 177 -7.15 2.70 0.40
CA SER A 177 -7.68 1.36 0.23
C SER A 177 -9.16 1.39 -0.14
N PHE A 178 -9.64 0.37 -0.87
CA PHE A 178 -11.05 0.25 -1.23
C PHE A 178 -11.93 0.14 0.01
N GLN A 179 -11.47 -0.59 1.04
CA GLN A 179 -12.19 -0.68 2.30
C GLN A 179 -12.42 0.69 2.94
N HIS A 180 -11.36 1.49 3.07
CA HIS A 180 -11.49 2.81 3.68
C HIS A 180 -12.39 3.73 2.84
N ALA A 181 -12.23 3.70 1.53
CA ALA A 181 -13.07 4.47 0.62
C ALA A 181 -14.56 4.10 0.74
N SER A 182 -14.89 2.81 0.91
CA SER A 182 -16.27 2.37 1.07
C SER A 182 -16.95 2.88 2.34
N THR A 183 -16.19 3.14 3.39
CA THR A 183 -16.71 3.63 4.69
C THR A 183 -16.83 5.15 4.79
N ASN A 184 -16.27 5.92 3.84
CA ASN A 184 -16.16 7.38 3.91
C ASN A 184 -16.89 8.10 2.76
N GLY A 185 -18.14 7.77 2.52
CA GLY A 185 -18.97 8.47 1.53
C GLY A 185 -19.11 7.76 0.18
N GLY A 186 -18.55 6.54 0.08
CA GLY A 186 -18.63 5.69 -1.11
C GLY A 186 -17.31 5.60 -1.86
N VAL A 187 -17.06 4.40 -2.40
CA VAL A 187 -15.78 4.03 -3.02
C VAL A 187 -15.38 5.01 -4.12
N SER A 188 -16.26 5.26 -5.08
CA SER A 188 -15.96 6.12 -6.22
C SER A 188 -15.66 7.55 -5.81
N GLN A 189 -16.40 8.10 -4.84
CA GLN A 189 -16.20 9.48 -4.41
C GLN A 189 -14.86 9.67 -3.72
N GLU A 190 -14.48 8.76 -2.81
CA GLU A 190 -13.22 8.84 -2.08
C GLU A 190 -12.02 8.53 -2.99
N LEU A 191 -12.11 7.52 -3.85
CA LEU A 191 -11.03 7.21 -4.79
C LEU A 191 -10.77 8.37 -5.76
N ARG A 192 -11.81 9.08 -6.25
CA ARG A 192 -11.62 10.27 -7.09
C ARG A 192 -10.82 11.38 -6.42
N LYS A 193 -10.95 11.52 -5.09
CA LYS A 193 -10.19 12.53 -4.33
C LYS A 193 -8.73 12.11 -4.14
N LEU A 194 -8.49 10.82 -3.82
CA LEU A 194 -7.20 10.31 -3.35
C LEU A 194 -6.29 9.80 -4.47
N ALA A 195 -6.85 9.15 -5.50
CA ALA A 195 -6.08 8.50 -6.56
C ALA A 195 -5.15 9.43 -7.36
N PRO A 196 -5.49 10.72 -7.62
CA PRO A 196 -4.55 11.64 -8.28
C PRO A 196 -3.25 11.88 -7.49
N TYR A 197 -3.23 11.57 -6.20
CA TYR A 197 -2.08 11.69 -5.31
C TYR A 197 -1.50 10.33 -4.91
N ALA A 198 -2.09 9.24 -5.40
CA ALA A 198 -1.70 7.89 -5.00
C ALA A 198 -0.57 7.33 -5.88
N GLN A 199 0.46 6.77 -5.25
CA GLN A 199 1.50 6.01 -5.94
C GLN A 199 1.25 4.50 -5.87
N SER A 200 0.43 4.05 -4.94
CA SER A 200 -0.09 2.70 -4.82
C SER A 200 -1.48 2.76 -4.21
N ILE A 201 -2.36 1.85 -4.59
CA ILE A 201 -3.70 1.71 -4.01
C ILE A 201 -3.88 0.28 -3.52
N THR A 202 -4.46 0.11 -2.34
CA THR A 202 -4.77 -1.19 -1.80
C THR A 202 -6.16 -1.64 -2.25
N ALA A 203 -6.21 -2.64 -3.14
CA ALA A 203 -7.44 -3.32 -3.53
C ALA A 203 -7.83 -4.32 -2.44
N SER A 204 -8.53 -3.82 -1.43
CA SER A 204 -8.97 -4.63 -0.30
C SER A 204 -10.05 -5.61 -0.74
N VAL A 205 -9.94 -6.88 -0.29
CA VAL A 205 -10.89 -7.97 -0.56
C VAL A 205 -11.34 -8.60 0.75
N LYS A 206 -12.65 -8.72 0.98
CA LYS A 206 -13.20 -9.40 2.16
C LYS A 206 -13.74 -10.79 1.85
N GLY A 207 -14.44 -10.92 0.75
CA GLY A 207 -15.05 -12.17 0.31
C GLY A 207 -16.00 -11.93 -0.85
N PHE A 208 -16.54 -13.02 -1.38
CA PHE A 208 -17.42 -13.01 -2.55
C PHE A 208 -18.74 -13.69 -2.21
N SER A 209 -19.81 -13.24 -2.83
CA SER A 209 -21.13 -13.88 -2.79
C SER A 209 -21.12 -15.22 -3.56
N GLU A 210 -22.22 -15.96 -3.52
CA GLU A 210 -22.39 -17.18 -4.31
C GLU A 210 -22.42 -16.88 -5.82
N GLU A 211 -22.87 -15.69 -6.19
CA GLU A 211 -22.90 -15.19 -7.57
C GLU A 211 -21.51 -14.74 -8.07
N GLY A 212 -20.52 -14.61 -7.18
CA GLY A 212 -19.15 -14.24 -7.49
C GLY A 212 -18.84 -12.75 -7.33
N ASP A 213 -19.80 -11.93 -6.90
CA ASP A 213 -19.59 -10.50 -6.67
C ASP A 213 -18.88 -10.25 -5.33
N HIS A 214 -18.05 -9.22 -5.26
CA HIS A 214 -17.48 -8.80 -3.98
C HIS A 214 -18.56 -8.32 -3.03
N ALA A 215 -18.52 -8.81 -1.77
CA ALA A 215 -19.64 -8.71 -0.82
C ALA A 215 -20.01 -7.27 -0.39
N GLU A 216 -19.09 -6.30 -0.48
CA GLU A 216 -19.31 -4.95 0.08
C GLU A 216 -19.16 -3.79 -0.93
N TRP A 217 -18.41 -3.96 -2.01
CA TRP A 217 -18.22 -2.96 -3.07
C TRP A 217 -17.94 -3.63 -4.42
N SER A 218 -18.24 -2.93 -5.51
CA SER A 218 -17.94 -3.41 -6.86
C SER A 218 -16.46 -3.17 -7.18
N LEU A 219 -15.73 -4.22 -7.55
CA LEU A 219 -14.34 -4.11 -8.00
C LEU A 219 -14.26 -3.42 -9.36
N ASP A 220 -15.24 -3.65 -10.24
CA ASP A 220 -15.33 -3.00 -11.55
C ASP A 220 -15.52 -1.49 -11.40
N GLU A 221 -16.45 -1.05 -10.53
CA GLU A 221 -16.64 0.38 -10.23
C GLU A 221 -15.37 1.04 -9.68
N CYS A 222 -14.60 0.31 -8.84
CA CYS A 222 -13.30 0.79 -8.37
C CYS A 222 -12.35 1.05 -9.54
N VAL A 223 -12.19 0.08 -10.45
CA VAL A 223 -11.28 0.19 -11.61
C VAL A 223 -11.73 1.30 -12.55
N GLU A 224 -13.02 1.39 -12.89
CA GLU A 224 -13.59 2.46 -13.72
C GLU A 224 -13.32 3.84 -13.12
N THR A 225 -13.49 3.98 -11.81
CA THR A 225 -13.22 5.23 -11.08
C THR A 225 -11.75 5.63 -11.18
N LEU A 226 -10.83 4.67 -10.96
CA LEU A 226 -9.39 4.93 -11.02
C LEU A 226 -8.96 5.34 -12.43
N ARG A 227 -9.53 4.72 -13.44
CA ARG A 227 -9.25 5.07 -14.84
C ARG A 227 -9.79 6.44 -15.20
N ALA A 228 -10.99 6.78 -14.73
CA ALA A 228 -11.61 8.08 -15.00
C ALA A 228 -10.77 9.26 -14.46
N VAL A 229 -9.89 9.02 -13.47
CA VAL A 229 -8.94 10.02 -12.96
C VAL A 229 -7.51 9.84 -13.49
N GLY A 230 -7.30 8.94 -14.44
CA GLY A 230 -6.00 8.70 -15.07
C GLY A 230 -4.99 7.97 -14.20
N TYR A 231 -5.43 7.15 -13.24
CA TYR A 231 -4.53 6.37 -12.39
C TYR A 231 -3.90 5.21 -13.18
N VAL A 232 -2.56 5.09 -13.13
CA VAL A 232 -1.77 4.12 -13.90
C VAL A 232 -0.70 3.40 -13.07
N ASN A 233 -0.74 3.55 -11.75
CA ASN A 233 0.24 2.96 -10.84
C ASN A 233 -0.20 1.56 -10.34
N SER A 234 0.41 1.07 -9.26
CA SER A 234 0.13 -0.26 -8.73
C SER A 234 -1.19 -0.34 -7.96
N LEU A 235 -1.92 -1.43 -8.21
CA LEU A 235 -3.12 -1.82 -7.49
C LEU A 235 -2.81 -3.11 -6.72
N SER A 236 -2.67 -2.99 -5.40
CA SER A 236 -2.18 -4.06 -4.54
C SER A 236 -3.32 -4.81 -3.88
N LEU A 237 -3.52 -6.06 -4.26
CA LEU A 237 -4.48 -6.96 -3.63
C LEU A 237 -4.15 -7.16 -2.16
N ASP A 238 -5.16 -7.05 -1.29
CA ASP A 238 -5.05 -7.34 0.14
C ASP A 238 -6.30 -8.07 0.64
N TYR A 239 -6.12 -9.14 1.41
CA TYR A 239 -7.22 -9.95 1.90
C TYR A 239 -7.52 -9.66 3.37
N LEU A 240 -8.72 -9.17 3.64
CA LEU A 240 -9.23 -8.80 4.95
C LEU A 240 -10.17 -9.84 5.56
N GLY A 241 -10.45 -10.92 4.82
CA GLY A 241 -11.33 -11.99 5.28
C GLY A 241 -10.63 -12.95 6.25
N LYS A 242 -11.32 -14.03 6.59
CA LYS A 242 -10.81 -15.09 7.46
C LYS A 242 -10.48 -16.34 6.65
N GLY A 243 -9.50 -17.12 7.11
CA GLY A 243 -9.13 -18.41 6.51
C GLY A 243 -8.07 -18.32 5.43
N ASP A 244 -8.15 -19.21 4.44
CA ASP A 244 -7.18 -19.28 3.34
C ASP A 244 -7.39 -18.13 2.35
N PRO A 245 -6.39 -17.28 2.12
CA PRO A 245 -6.54 -16.11 1.26
C PRO A 245 -6.44 -16.43 -0.24
N ILE A 246 -5.94 -17.61 -0.64
CA ILE A 246 -5.59 -17.90 -2.03
C ILE A 246 -6.79 -17.80 -2.96
N LYS A 247 -7.89 -18.50 -2.64
CA LYS A 247 -9.08 -18.49 -3.51
C LYS A 247 -9.68 -17.07 -3.66
N PRO A 248 -9.95 -16.32 -2.58
CA PRO A 248 -10.46 -14.95 -2.72
C PRO A 248 -9.51 -14.01 -3.47
N LEU A 249 -8.20 -14.11 -3.24
CA LEU A 249 -7.22 -13.30 -3.94
C LEU A 249 -7.16 -13.63 -5.44
N SER A 250 -7.26 -14.92 -5.81
CA SER A 250 -7.29 -15.35 -7.21
C SER A 250 -8.56 -14.83 -7.91
N MET A 251 -9.73 -14.94 -7.28
CA MET A 251 -10.98 -14.38 -7.82
C MET A 251 -10.87 -12.85 -8.02
N ALA A 252 -10.36 -12.13 -7.02
CA ALA A 252 -10.18 -10.68 -7.14
C ALA A 252 -9.17 -10.30 -8.22
N ARG A 253 -8.06 -11.03 -8.34
CA ARG A 253 -7.09 -10.85 -9.43
C ARG A 253 -7.76 -10.97 -10.79
N ASP A 254 -8.53 -12.03 -11.00
CA ASP A 254 -9.16 -12.31 -12.29
C ASP A 254 -10.19 -11.22 -12.64
N MET A 255 -11.02 -10.79 -11.67
CA MET A 255 -11.98 -9.71 -11.86
C MET A 255 -11.28 -8.38 -12.17
N LEU A 256 -10.28 -8.00 -11.38
CA LEU A 256 -9.54 -6.75 -11.59
C LEU A 256 -8.77 -6.76 -12.91
N SER A 257 -8.16 -7.90 -13.29
CA SER A 257 -7.52 -8.03 -14.61
C SER A 257 -8.51 -7.83 -15.73
N ALA A 258 -9.66 -8.49 -15.69
CA ALA A 258 -10.72 -8.34 -16.70
C ALA A 258 -11.22 -6.88 -16.77
N ALA A 259 -11.45 -6.22 -15.63
CA ALA A 259 -11.87 -4.82 -15.59
C ALA A 259 -10.80 -3.86 -16.15
N ILE A 260 -9.52 -4.13 -15.90
CA ILE A 260 -8.40 -3.34 -16.43
C ILE A 260 -8.29 -3.53 -17.94
N GLU A 261 -8.45 -4.76 -18.46
CA GLU A 261 -8.34 -5.10 -19.88
C GLU A 261 -9.56 -4.66 -20.70
N ALA A 262 -10.80 -4.82 -20.17
CA ALA A 262 -12.06 -4.51 -20.86
C ALA A 262 -12.17 -3.08 -21.35
N ALA A 263 -11.29 -2.26 -20.93
CA ALA A 263 -11.33 -0.85 -21.16
C ALA A 263 -10.23 -0.34 -22.09
N GLU A 264 -9.46 -1.19 -22.73
CA GLU A 264 -8.63 -0.76 -23.84
C GLU A 264 -9.53 -0.45 -25.08
N PRO A 265 -9.44 0.77 -25.64
CA PRO A 265 -10.03 0.98 -26.95
C PRO A 265 -9.33 0.06 -27.96
N ALA A 266 -10.10 -0.70 -28.70
CA ALA A 266 -9.64 -1.54 -29.80
C ALA A 266 -8.86 -0.74 -30.87
#